data_542402d940269e1968fd28e0980319b8
#
_entry.id   542402d940269e1968fd28e0980319b8
#
_cell.length_a   1.000
_cell.length_b   1.000
_cell.length_c   1.000
_cell.angle_alpha   90.00
_cell.angle_beta   90.00
_cell.angle_gamma   90.00
#
_symmetry.space_group_name_H-M   'P 1'
#
loop_
_entity.id
_entity.type
_entity.pdbx_description
1 polymer ?
#
loop_
_entity_poly.entity_id
_entity_poly.type
_entity_poly.pdbx_seq_one_letter_code
_entity_poly.pdbx_strand_id
1 'polypeptide(L)'
;MKQSRRTFLKESLAGTLLLGTSNLIGASPMPDSAKPKATKAVNPFHIGMAGYTFVNFDLDTTLKTMERLDIHYLCIKDFHLPMNSTDEQIQAFKDKCAAHNVTGYAVGPIYMKSEAEVDNAFAYAKRVGVKKIIGVPNYEILPYVDKKVKEYDFNYAI
;
A
#
# COMPACT_ATOMS: atom_id res chain seq x y z
N MET A 1 31.15 -1.50 31.14
CA MET A 1 30.19 -2.62 31.05
C MET A 1 28.99 -2.13 30.26
N LYS A 2 28.72 -2.69 29.06
CA LYS A 2 27.55 -2.28 28.24
C LYS A 2 26.34 -3.07 28.70
N GLN A 3 25.39 -2.42 29.35
CA GLN A 3 24.13 -3.03 29.72
C GLN A 3 23.29 -3.32 28.47
N SER A 4 22.76 -4.53 28.38
CA SER A 4 21.89 -4.96 27.30
C SER A 4 20.50 -4.33 27.46
N ARG A 5 19.89 -3.93 26.34
CA ARG A 5 18.52 -3.36 26.28
C ARG A 5 17.48 -4.27 26.96
N ARG A 6 17.71 -5.58 26.99
CA ARG A 6 16.83 -6.56 27.67
C ARG A 6 16.93 -6.51 29.19
N THR A 7 18.09 -6.14 29.76
CA THR A 7 18.29 -6.01 31.20
C THR A 7 17.60 -4.77 31.73
N PHE A 8 17.66 -3.66 30.98
CA PHE A 8 16.97 -2.42 31.36
C PHE A 8 15.45 -2.57 31.46
N LEU A 9 14.80 -3.31 30.52
CA LEU A 9 13.36 -3.55 30.57
C LEU A 9 12.92 -4.46 31.73
N LYS A 10 13.76 -5.38 32.18
CA LYS A 10 13.44 -6.27 33.32
C LYS A 10 13.53 -5.54 34.67
N GLU A 11 14.45 -4.61 34.80
CA GLU A 11 14.65 -3.83 36.04
C GLU A 11 13.59 -2.75 36.21
N SER A 12 13.04 -2.20 35.10
CA SER A 12 11.97 -1.20 35.14
C SER A 12 10.61 -1.78 35.58
N LEU A 13 10.40 -3.09 35.47
CA LEU A 13 9.14 -3.74 35.92
C LEU A 13 9.14 -4.10 37.41
N ALA A 14 10.28 -4.12 38.07
CA ALA A 14 10.40 -4.51 39.47
C ALA A 14 10.25 -3.34 40.47
N GLY A 15 10.18 -2.11 39.97
CA GLY A 15 10.19 -0.90 40.80
C GLY A 15 8.84 -0.34 41.26
N THR A 16 7.71 -0.93 40.86
CA THR A 16 6.39 -0.29 41.08
C THR A 16 5.49 -1.03 42.07
N LEU A 17 6.03 -1.89 42.94
CA LEU A 17 5.25 -2.65 43.89
C LEU A 17 5.74 -2.47 45.34
N LEU A 18 5.78 -1.23 45.85
CA LEU A 18 5.85 -0.96 47.28
C LEU A 18 5.53 0.52 47.57
N LEU A 19 4.27 0.82 47.83
CA LEU A 19 3.80 1.81 48.77
C LEU A 19 2.28 1.95 48.71
N GLY A 20 1.61 1.51 49.80
CA GLY A 20 0.20 1.86 49.99
C GLY A 20 -0.62 0.81 50.74
N THR A 21 -0.23 0.46 51.96
CA THR A 21 -1.17 -0.10 52.94
C THR A 21 -1.95 1.04 53.59
N SER A 22 -3.26 0.99 53.49
CA SER A 22 -4.24 1.32 54.52
C SER A 22 -5.51 1.95 53.92
N ASN A 23 -6.60 1.22 53.84
CA ASN A 23 -7.82 1.40 54.63
C ASN A 23 -8.94 0.52 54.11
N LEU A 24 -9.29 -0.45 54.89
CA LEU A 24 -10.57 -1.18 54.86
C LEU A 24 -11.71 -0.17 55.08
N ILE A 25 -12.65 -0.04 54.12
CA ILE A 25 -14.07 0.21 54.38
C ILE A 25 -14.81 0.05 53.01
N GLY A 26 -15.80 -0.89 53.00
CA GLY A 26 -16.91 -0.85 52.03
C GLY A 26 -16.63 -1.48 50.65
N ALA A 27 -16.67 -2.81 50.54
CA ALA A 27 -16.77 -3.46 49.24
C ALA A 27 -18.20 -3.30 48.70
N SER A 28 -18.40 -2.27 47.87
CA SER A 28 -19.49 -2.30 46.89
C SER A 28 -18.97 -3.04 45.64
N PRO A 29 -19.78 -3.94 45.03
CA PRO A 29 -19.35 -4.61 43.79
C PRO A 29 -19.20 -3.56 42.73
N MET A 30 -17.95 -3.36 42.28
CA MET A 30 -17.67 -2.54 41.07
C MET A 30 -18.38 -3.19 39.90
N PRO A 31 -19.12 -2.40 39.09
CA PRO A 31 -19.63 -2.89 37.81
C PRO A 31 -18.44 -3.29 36.95
N ASP A 32 -18.58 -4.48 36.37
CA ASP A 32 -17.62 -5.08 35.43
C ASP A 32 -17.14 -4.01 34.42
N SER A 33 -15.92 -3.50 34.62
CA SER A 33 -15.37 -2.49 33.75
C SER A 33 -15.17 -3.15 32.39
N ALA A 34 -16.11 -2.91 31.49
CA ALA A 34 -16.02 -3.29 30.10
C ALA A 34 -14.62 -2.93 29.61
N LYS A 35 -13.82 -3.93 29.28
CA LYS A 35 -12.53 -3.77 28.61
C LYS A 35 -12.75 -2.79 27.45
N PRO A 36 -11.99 -1.69 27.35
CA PRO A 36 -12.16 -0.79 26.24
C PRO A 36 -11.99 -1.62 24.96
N LYS A 37 -13.03 -1.70 24.13
CA LYS A 37 -12.92 -2.23 22.78
C LYS A 37 -11.78 -1.45 22.15
N ALA A 38 -10.70 -2.14 21.82
CA ALA A 38 -9.61 -1.57 21.06
C ALA A 38 -10.22 -1.03 19.76
N THR A 39 -10.46 0.26 19.71
CA THR A 39 -10.78 0.95 18.45
C THR A 39 -9.58 0.69 17.57
N LYS A 40 -9.76 -0.06 16.47
CA LYS A 40 -8.72 -0.19 15.44
C LYS A 40 -8.26 1.23 15.12
N ALA A 41 -7.03 1.56 15.49
CA ALA A 41 -6.45 2.85 15.12
C ALA A 41 -6.59 2.95 13.60
N VAL A 42 -7.35 3.92 13.12
CA VAL A 42 -7.46 4.18 11.69
C VAL A 42 -6.08 4.60 11.26
N ASN A 43 -5.37 3.71 10.55
CA ASN A 43 -4.06 4.04 10.01
C ASN A 43 -4.28 5.11 8.93
N PRO A 44 -3.81 6.36 9.13
CA PRO A 44 -4.02 7.44 8.16
C PRO A 44 -3.22 7.23 6.87
N PHE A 45 -2.32 6.25 6.84
CA PHE A 45 -1.46 5.98 5.69
C PHE A 45 -1.99 4.78 4.90
N HIS A 46 -2.16 4.99 3.60
CA HIS A 46 -2.41 3.91 2.65
C HIS A 46 -1.08 3.31 2.19
N ILE A 47 -0.81 2.09 2.62
CA ILE A 47 0.39 1.36 2.19
C ILE A 47 0.06 0.65 0.89
N GLY A 48 0.88 0.89 -0.15
CA GLY A 48 0.80 0.20 -1.43
C GLY A 48 2.00 -0.68 -1.69
N MET A 49 1.81 -1.74 -2.47
CA MET A 49 2.87 -2.62 -2.92
C MET A 49 3.28 -2.27 -4.36
N ALA A 50 4.58 -2.14 -4.60
CA ALA A 50 5.10 -2.06 -5.96
C ALA A 50 4.96 -3.43 -6.63
N GLY A 51 4.34 -3.50 -7.80
CA GLY A 51 4.18 -4.75 -8.55
C GLY A 51 5.50 -5.45 -8.82
N TYR A 52 6.59 -4.70 -8.97
CA TYR A 52 7.93 -5.26 -9.18
C TYR A 52 8.41 -6.19 -8.06
N THR A 53 7.91 -6.03 -6.85
CA THR A 53 8.15 -6.95 -5.71
C THR A 53 7.74 -8.38 -6.06
N PHE A 54 6.80 -8.54 -6.98
CA PHE A 54 6.19 -9.82 -7.36
C PHE A 54 6.63 -10.29 -8.75
N VAL A 55 7.80 -9.87 -9.24
CA VAL A 55 8.29 -10.18 -10.59
C VAL A 55 8.36 -11.69 -10.90
N ASN A 56 8.55 -12.52 -9.88
CA ASN A 56 8.63 -13.98 -10.00
C ASN A 56 7.32 -14.71 -9.60
N PHE A 57 6.23 -13.96 -9.40
CA PHE A 57 4.94 -14.51 -8.99
C PHE A 57 3.88 -14.20 -10.05
N ASP A 58 2.98 -15.14 -10.28
CA ASP A 58 1.77 -14.88 -11.04
C ASP A 58 0.81 -13.94 -10.27
N LEU A 59 -0.22 -13.47 -10.97
CA LEU A 59 -1.18 -12.55 -10.37
C LEU A 59 -1.92 -13.18 -9.18
N ASP A 60 -2.32 -14.45 -9.27
CA ASP A 60 -3.10 -15.09 -8.21
C ASP A 60 -2.27 -15.27 -6.93
N THR A 61 -1.00 -15.62 -7.05
CA THR A 61 -0.05 -15.70 -5.92
C THR A 61 0.23 -14.31 -5.34
N THR A 62 0.35 -13.30 -6.20
CA THR A 62 0.53 -11.91 -5.81
C THR A 62 -0.64 -11.43 -4.96
N LEU A 63 -1.87 -11.61 -5.44
CA LEU A 63 -3.08 -11.14 -4.75
C LEU A 63 -3.29 -11.86 -3.42
N LYS A 64 -3.10 -13.18 -3.35
CA LYS A 64 -3.13 -13.95 -2.10
C LYS A 64 -2.08 -13.48 -1.09
N THR A 65 -0.90 -13.11 -1.57
CA THR A 65 0.16 -12.58 -0.70
C THR A 65 -0.20 -11.21 -0.15
N MET A 66 -0.76 -10.33 -0.98
CA MET A 66 -1.22 -9.01 -0.57
C MET A 66 -2.36 -9.10 0.45
N GLU A 67 -3.33 -9.99 0.23
CA GLU A 67 -4.42 -10.27 1.16
C GLU A 67 -3.87 -10.73 2.53
N ARG A 68 -2.94 -11.68 2.55
CA ARG A 68 -2.29 -12.16 3.79
C ARG A 68 -1.56 -11.06 4.54
N LEU A 69 -1.02 -10.06 3.84
CA LEU A 69 -0.30 -8.91 4.41
C LEU A 69 -1.21 -7.74 4.76
N ASP A 70 -2.52 -7.83 4.51
CA ASP A 70 -3.50 -6.74 4.66
C ASP A 70 -3.10 -5.47 3.87
N ILE A 71 -2.57 -5.67 2.65
CA ILE A 71 -2.17 -4.59 1.73
C ILE A 71 -3.13 -4.54 0.56
N HIS A 72 -3.76 -3.40 0.35
CA HIS A 72 -4.89 -3.24 -0.58
C HIS A 72 -4.59 -2.40 -1.82
N TYR A 73 -3.38 -1.85 -1.97
CA TYR A 73 -3.02 -0.98 -3.08
C TYR A 73 -1.85 -1.56 -3.87
N LEU A 74 -2.03 -1.75 -5.18
CA LEU A 74 -1.04 -2.31 -6.09
C LEU A 74 -0.62 -1.28 -7.14
N CYS A 75 0.69 -1.02 -7.26
CA CYS A 75 1.25 -0.40 -8.46
C CYS A 75 1.40 -1.49 -9.53
N ILE A 76 0.57 -1.42 -10.57
CA ILE A 76 0.45 -2.45 -11.60
C ILE A 76 1.69 -2.47 -12.49
N LYS A 77 2.26 -3.65 -12.70
CA LYS A 77 3.41 -3.88 -13.58
C LYS A 77 2.99 -4.69 -14.82
N ASP A 78 3.71 -4.47 -15.92
CA ASP A 78 3.43 -5.04 -17.25
C ASP A 78 3.44 -6.58 -17.31
N PHE A 79 4.19 -7.26 -16.45
CA PHE A 79 4.16 -8.73 -16.39
C PHE A 79 2.88 -9.28 -15.74
N HIS A 80 2.12 -8.49 -14.98
CA HIS A 80 0.80 -8.87 -14.47
C HIS A 80 -0.34 -8.38 -15.38
N LEU A 81 -0.15 -7.22 -16.02
CA LEU A 81 -1.10 -6.64 -16.97
C LEU A 81 -0.32 -5.95 -18.11
N PRO A 82 -0.03 -6.63 -19.21
CA PRO A 82 0.67 -6.06 -20.35
C PRO A 82 -0.01 -4.81 -20.92
N MET A 83 0.76 -3.86 -21.42
CA MET A 83 0.23 -2.59 -21.95
C MET A 83 -0.66 -2.79 -23.19
N ASN A 84 -0.47 -3.88 -23.94
CA ASN A 84 -1.27 -4.27 -25.09
C ASN A 84 -2.47 -5.18 -24.74
N SER A 85 -2.80 -5.33 -23.45
CA SER A 85 -3.97 -6.10 -23.02
C SER A 85 -5.25 -5.56 -23.62
N THR A 86 -6.18 -6.48 -23.98
CA THR A 86 -7.53 -6.11 -24.43
C THR A 86 -8.36 -5.56 -23.26
N ASP A 87 -9.51 -4.95 -23.56
CA ASP A 87 -10.39 -4.42 -22.50
C ASP A 87 -10.98 -5.54 -21.65
N GLU A 88 -11.22 -6.72 -22.24
CA GLU A 88 -11.67 -7.93 -21.54
C GLU A 88 -10.59 -8.43 -20.56
N GLN A 89 -9.31 -8.42 -20.98
CA GLN A 89 -8.18 -8.79 -20.10
C GLN A 89 -8.00 -7.79 -18.95
N ILE A 90 -8.16 -6.50 -19.24
CA ILE A 90 -8.12 -5.45 -18.22
C ILE A 90 -9.27 -5.64 -17.22
N GLN A 91 -10.48 -5.95 -17.71
CA GLN A 91 -11.62 -6.19 -16.82
C GLN A 91 -11.41 -7.45 -15.97
N ALA A 92 -10.95 -8.54 -16.55
CA ALA A 92 -10.64 -9.77 -15.82
C ALA A 92 -9.56 -9.55 -14.74
N PHE A 93 -8.55 -8.74 -15.03
CA PHE A 93 -7.54 -8.32 -14.03
C PHE A 93 -8.19 -7.54 -12.88
N LYS A 94 -9.06 -6.58 -13.18
CA LYS A 94 -9.78 -5.79 -12.17
C LYS A 94 -10.66 -6.65 -11.30
N ASP A 95 -11.39 -7.60 -11.90
CA ASP A 95 -12.28 -8.51 -11.17
C ASP A 95 -11.49 -9.41 -10.20
N LYS A 96 -10.33 -9.92 -10.63
CA LYS A 96 -9.42 -10.66 -9.76
C LYS A 96 -8.91 -9.80 -8.61
N CYS A 97 -8.46 -8.58 -8.88
CA CYS A 97 -8.02 -7.65 -7.85
C CYS A 97 -9.14 -7.37 -6.83
N ALA A 98 -10.36 -7.10 -7.31
CA ALA A 98 -11.51 -6.82 -6.47
C ALA A 98 -11.89 -8.01 -5.57
N ALA A 99 -11.80 -9.25 -6.08
CA ALA A 99 -12.04 -10.47 -5.31
C ALA A 99 -11.11 -10.61 -4.09
N HIS A 100 -9.91 -10.02 -4.13
CA HIS A 100 -8.94 -9.98 -3.05
C HIS A 100 -8.88 -8.63 -2.32
N ASN A 101 -9.87 -7.75 -2.54
CA ASN A 101 -9.90 -6.39 -1.97
C ASN A 101 -8.64 -5.58 -2.29
N VAL A 102 -8.08 -5.75 -3.50
CA VAL A 102 -6.91 -5.02 -4.00
C VAL A 102 -7.34 -4.02 -5.06
N THR A 103 -6.81 -2.80 -5.00
CA THR A 103 -7.04 -1.74 -5.97
C THR A 103 -5.73 -1.36 -6.65
N GLY A 104 -5.70 -1.36 -7.97
CA GLY A 104 -4.62 -0.76 -8.75
C GLY A 104 -4.64 0.75 -8.56
N TYR A 105 -3.58 1.35 -8.00
CA TYR A 105 -3.51 2.80 -7.78
C TYR A 105 -2.62 3.54 -8.77
N ALA A 106 -1.73 2.81 -9.42
CA ALA A 106 -0.78 3.34 -10.40
C ALA A 106 -0.38 2.25 -11.39
N VAL A 107 0.21 2.64 -12.50
CA VAL A 107 0.91 1.75 -13.45
C VAL A 107 2.39 2.14 -13.52
N GLY A 108 3.28 1.16 -13.67
CA GLY A 108 4.71 1.42 -13.86
C GLY A 108 5.63 0.61 -12.92
N PRO A 109 6.93 0.89 -12.96
CA PRO A 109 7.60 1.89 -13.81
C PRO A 109 7.53 1.55 -15.31
N ILE A 110 7.22 2.58 -16.12
CA ILE A 110 7.18 2.50 -17.59
C ILE A 110 8.32 3.33 -18.15
N TYR A 111 9.19 2.69 -18.93
CA TYR A 111 10.27 3.37 -19.65
C TYR A 111 9.75 3.94 -20.97
N MET A 112 10.05 5.20 -21.28
CA MET A 112 9.56 5.89 -22.46
C MET A 112 10.71 6.64 -23.14
N LYS A 113 10.93 6.34 -24.40
CA LYS A 113 12.02 6.90 -25.24
C LYS A 113 11.51 7.86 -26.33
N SER A 114 10.20 7.86 -26.56
CA SER A 114 9.56 8.67 -27.62
C SER A 114 8.21 9.19 -27.17
N GLU A 115 7.71 10.22 -27.87
CA GLU A 115 6.37 10.75 -27.64
C GLU A 115 5.27 9.70 -27.86
N ALA A 116 5.45 8.81 -28.85
CA ALA A 116 4.51 7.72 -29.11
C ALA A 116 4.44 6.73 -27.92
N GLU A 117 5.54 6.45 -27.26
CA GLU A 117 5.55 5.62 -26.05
C GLU A 117 4.89 6.32 -24.85
N VAL A 118 5.02 7.65 -24.77
CA VAL A 118 4.27 8.46 -23.79
C VAL A 118 2.77 8.36 -24.06
N ASP A 119 2.34 8.58 -25.29
CA ASP A 119 0.93 8.48 -25.68
C ASP A 119 0.35 7.10 -25.33
N ASN A 120 1.10 6.03 -25.63
CA ASN A 120 0.70 4.66 -25.31
C ASN A 120 0.58 4.43 -23.80
N ALA A 121 1.52 4.94 -23.02
CA ALA A 121 1.49 4.81 -21.55
C ALA A 121 0.26 5.52 -20.93
N PHE A 122 -0.05 6.74 -21.41
CA PHE A 122 -1.22 7.48 -20.93
C PHE A 122 -2.54 6.83 -21.37
N ALA A 123 -2.64 6.37 -22.62
CA ALA A 123 -3.79 5.64 -23.12
C ALA A 123 -4.01 4.34 -22.33
N TYR A 124 -2.95 3.59 -22.05
CA TYR A 124 -2.99 2.39 -21.23
C TYR A 124 -3.49 2.68 -19.82
N ALA A 125 -2.89 3.66 -19.12
CA ALA A 125 -3.32 4.04 -17.77
C ALA A 125 -4.80 4.43 -17.71
N LYS A 126 -5.28 5.18 -18.74
CA LYS A 126 -6.70 5.53 -18.88
C LYS A 126 -7.59 4.30 -19.04
N ARG A 127 -7.24 3.33 -19.90
CA ARG A 127 -7.97 2.07 -20.08
C ARG A 127 -8.02 1.25 -18.80
N VAL A 128 -6.91 1.17 -18.09
CA VAL A 128 -6.82 0.50 -16.77
C VAL A 128 -7.66 1.24 -15.71
N GLY A 129 -7.90 2.52 -15.89
CA GLY A 129 -8.70 3.34 -14.96
C GLY A 129 -7.90 3.88 -13.78
N VAL A 130 -6.58 4.03 -13.94
CA VAL A 130 -5.72 4.66 -12.93
C VAL A 130 -5.32 6.07 -13.37
N LYS A 131 -5.17 6.98 -12.42
CA LYS A 131 -4.74 8.36 -12.67
C LYS A 131 -3.29 8.63 -12.28
N LYS A 132 -2.50 7.61 -12.03
CA LYS A 132 -1.09 7.77 -11.65
C LYS A 132 -0.20 6.87 -12.50
N ILE A 133 0.82 7.47 -13.09
CA ILE A 133 1.87 6.79 -13.84
C ILE A 133 3.19 6.96 -13.10
N ILE A 134 3.89 5.86 -12.86
CA ILE A 134 5.31 5.87 -12.49
C ILE A 134 6.08 5.70 -13.80
N GLY A 135 6.80 6.72 -14.24
CA GLY A 135 7.43 6.72 -15.54
C GLY A 135 8.91 7.06 -15.50
N VAL A 136 9.66 6.50 -16.43
CA VAL A 136 11.08 6.78 -16.64
C VAL A 136 11.26 7.26 -18.09
N PRO A 137 10.92 8.52 -18.38
CA PRO A 137 11.07 9.07 -19.74
C PRO A 137 12.52 9.48 -19.99
N ASN A 138 12.92 9.50 -21.26
CA ASN A 138 14.12 10.21 -21.65
C ASN A 138 13.97 11.70 -21.33
N TYR A 139 15.07 12.35 -20.99
CA TYR A 139 15.06 13.75 -20.56
C TYR A 139 14.45 14.69 -21.61
N GLU A 140 14.72 14.45 -22.87
CA GLU A 140 14.31 15.29 -24.00
C GLU A 140 12.79 15.33 -24.20
N ILE A 141 12.08 14.28 -23.77
CA ILE A 141 10.61 14.18 -23.91
C ILE A 141 9.84 14.64 -22.67
N LEU A 142 10.51 15.09 -21.62
CA LEU A 142 9.85 15.60 -20.40
C LEU A 142 8.83 16.70 -20.66
N PRO A 143 9.08 17.69 -21.56
CA PRO A 143 8.08 18.70 -21.88
C PRO A 143 6.80 18.11 -22.49
N TYR A 144 6.94 17.04 -23.28
CA TYR A 144 5.79 16.32 -23.83
C TYR A 144 5.01 15.55 -22.76
N VAL A 145 5.72 14.90 -21.83
CA VAL A 145 5.09 14.26 -20.68
C VAL A 145 4.28 15.26 -19.85
N ASP A 146 4.84 16.45 -19.55
CA ASP A 146 4.13 17.50 -18.81
C ASP A 146 2.84 17.97 -19.52
N LYS A 147 2.89 18.09 -20.86
CA LYS A 147 1.70 18.36 -21.67
C LYS A 147 0.65 17.28 -21.49
N LYS A 148 1.03 16.00 -21.56
CA LYS A 148 0.09 14.86 -21.39
C LYS A 148 -0.46 14.74 -19.98
N VAL A 149 0.33 15.05 -18.97
CA VAL A 149 -0.14 15.11 -17.57
C VAL A 149 -1.30 16.09 -17.42
N LYS A 150 -1.18 17.28 -18.04
CA LYS A 150 -2.24 18.30 -18.03
C LYS A 150 -3.46 17.89 -18.87
N GLU A 151 -3.22 17.30 -20.06
CA GLU A 151 -4.28 16.85 -20.97
C GLU A 151 -5.18 15.77 -20.33
N TYR A 152 -4.58 14.82 -19.62
CA TYR A 152 -5.29 13.69 -19.02
C TYR A 152 -5.74 13.92 -17.58
N ASP A 153 -5.33 15.03 -16.95
CA ASP A 153 -5.51 15.27 -15.51
C ASP A 153 -4.97 14.11 -14.68
N PHE A 154 -3.74 13.72 -14.95
CA PHE A 154 -3.07 12.61 -14.29
C PHE A 154 -1.97 13.09 -13.35
N ASN A 155 -1.60 12.23 -12.39
CA ASN A 155 -0.40 12.38 -11.58
C ASN A 155 0.75 11.59 -12.22
N TYR A 156 1.91 12.18 -12.27
CA TYR A 156 3.10 11.55 -12.82
C TYR A 156 4.24 11.57 -11.79
N ALA A 157 4.89 10.44 -11.57
CA ALA A 157 6.07 10.31 -10.72
C ALA A 157 7.23 9.73 -11.53
N ILE A 158 8.44 10.25 -11.29
CA ILE A 158 9.70 9.80 -11.90
C ILE A 158 10.50 9.00 -10.89
#